data_caae0327f351231520a6763668fd740f
#
_entry.id   caae0327f351231520a6763668fd740f
#
_cell.length_a   1.000
_cell.length_b   1.000
_cell.length_c   1.000
_cell.angle_alpha   90.00
_cell.angle_beta   90.00
_cell.angle_gamma   90.00
#
_symmetry.space_group_name_H-M   'P 1'
#
loop_
_entity.id
_entity.type
_entity.pdbx_description
1 polymer ?
#
loop_
_entity_poly.entity_id
_entity_poly.type
_entity_poly.pdbx_seq_one_letter_code
_entity_poly.pdbx_strand_id
1 'polypeptide(L)'
;DYGFLHSTGTYGAVATAAVMGRILGFTKEQMNNALSLADFHAPLTPVMRSVEYPSMCKDGVPFGSLTGAMAVLETLAGSTGKTYTLESGDERYLLDDLGRNYEIMNLYFKPYTCCRWAHQPIRAIIDIMGAESFGHEEVEKVLVHTFDSAARLSKKRPIDTEEAQYNIAWPVASA
;
A
#
# COMPACT_ATOMS: atom_id res chain seq x y z
N ASP A 1 11.13 -8.06 1.97
CA ASP A 1 9.76 -8.49 1.63
C ASP A 1 8.81 -7.39 1.19
N TYR A 2 9.36 -6.23 0.80
CA TYR A 2 8.58 -5.09 0.30
C TYR A 2 7.58 -5.48 -0.79
N GLY A 3 7.98 -6.33 -1.75
CA GLY A 3 7.13 -6.76 -2.85
C GLY A 3 5.88 -7.53 -2.43
N PHE A 4 5.84 -8.08 -1.21
CA PHE A 4 4.69 -8.80 -0.67
C PHE A 4 3.88 -7.96 0.32
N LEU A 5 4.51 -7.06 1.05
CA LEU A 5 3.84 -6.26 2.07
C LEU A 5 3.28 -4.95 1.53
N HIS A 6 3.82 -4.45 0.42
CA HIS A 6 3.30 -3.27 -0.26
C HIS A 6 1.93 -3.56 -0.88
N SER A 7 0.97 -2.71 -0.67
CA SER A 7 -0.42 -2.82 -1.16
C SER A 7 -1.16 -4.10 -0.71
N THR A 8 -0.63 -4.84 0.23
CA THR A 8 -1.32 -5.98 0.84
C THR A 8 -2.27 -5.53 1.95
N GLY A 9 -3.19 -6.42 2.33
CA GLY A 9 -4.12 -6.16 3.44
C GLY A 9 -3.56 -6.48 4.83
N THR A 10 -2.32 -6.97 4.93
CA THR A 10 -1.76 -7.50 6.18
C THR A 10 -1.82 -6.48 7.31
N TYR A 11 -1.23 -5.31 7.13
CA TYR A 11 -1.23 -4.25 8.14
C TYR A 11 -2.62 -3.67 8.40
N GLY A 12 -3.48 -3.64 7.38
CA GLY A 12 -4.87 -3.20 7.51
C GLY A 12 -5.70 -4.12 8.40
N ALA A 13 -5.45 -5.43 8.37
CA ALA A 13 -6.13 -6.39 9.22
C ALA A 13 -5.79 -6.17 10.70
N VAL A 14 -4.51 -6.11 11.02
CA VAL A 14 -4.02 -5.90 12.39
C VAL A 14 -4.45 -4.53 12.92
N ALA A 15 -4.31 -3.46 12.13
CA ALA A 15 -4.72 -2.12 12.52
C ALA A 15 -6.22 -2.04 12.81
N THR A 16 -7.05 -2.66 11.98
CA THR A 16 -8.51 -2.69 12.18
C THR A 16 -8.89 -3.46 13.45
N ALA A 17 -8.27 -4.61 13.67
CA ALA A 17 -8.52 -5.41 14.89
C ALA A 17 -8.11 -4.62 16.16
N ALA A 18 -6.96 -3.95 16.13
CA ALA A 18 -6.51 -3.11 17.24
C ALA A 18 -7.48 -1.97 17.55
N VAL A 19 -7.92 -1.23 16.54
CA VAL A 19 -8.85 -0.10 16.70
C VAL A 19 -10.21 -0.57 17.18
N MET A 20 -10.80 -1.59 16.56
CA MET A 20 -12.11 -2.11 16.93
C MET A 20 -12.09 -2.72 18.34
N GLY A 21 -11.08 -3.51 18.67
CA GLY A 21 -10.93 -4.09 20.02
C GLY A 21 -10.77 -2.99 21.08
N ARG A 22 -10.05 -1.92 20.77
CA ARG A 22 -9.93 -0.76 21.65
C ARG A 22 -11.27 -0.05 21.89
N ILE A 23 -12.05 0.17 20.84
CA ILE A 23 -13.38 0.80 20.93
C ILE A 23 -14.35 -0.07 21.74
N LEU A 24 -14.28 -1.40 21.56
CA LEU A 24 -15.14 -2.35 22.26
C LEU A 24 -14.69 -2.64 23.70
N GLY A 25 -13.57 -2.06 24.14
CA GLY A 25 -13.06 -2.23 25.49
C GLY A 25 -12.52 -3.64 25.78
N PHE A 26 -11.90 -4.27 24.79
CA PHE A 26 -11.31 -5.61 24.94
C PHE A 26 -10.33 -5.67 26.08
N THR A 27 -10.37 -6.78 26.81
CA THR A 27 -9.32 -7.15 27.77
C THR A 27 -8.00 -7.38 27.01
N LYS A 28 -6.87 -7.45 27.75
CA LYS A 28 -5.58 -7.77 27.16
C LYS A 28 -5.61 -9.13 26.42
N GLU A 29 -6.30 -10.11 26.99
CA GLU A 29 -6.42 -11.45 26.39
C GLU A 29 -7.25 -11.40 25.10
N GLN A 30 -8.40 -10.75 25.11
CA GLN A 30 -9.23 -10.56 23.92
C GLN A 30 -8.49 -9.79 22.83
N MET A 31 -7.74 -8.74 23.20
CA MET A 31 -6.94 -7.98 22.24
C MET A 31 -5.87 -8.88 21.61
N ASN A 32 -5.15 -9.67 22.40
CA ASN A 32 -4.17 -10.62 21.88
C ASN A 32 -4.79 -11.63 20.92
N ASN A 33 -5.95 -12.19 21.26
CA ASN A 33 -6.66 -13.10 20.37
C ASN A 33 -7.05 -12.43 19.06
N ALA A 34 -7.63 -11.23 19.11
CA ALA A 34 -8.06 -10.49 17.92
C ALA A 34 -6.88 -10.12 17.00
N LEU A 35 -5.77 -9.65 17.58
CA LEU A 35 -4.56 -9.34 16.82
C LEU A 35 -3.97 -10.59 16.18
N SER A 36 -3.91 -11.69 16.91
CA SER A 36 -3.37 -12.96 16.42
C SER A 36 -4.22 -13.56 15.30
N LEU A 37 -5.55 -13.52 15.43
CA LEU A 37 -6.46 -13.97 14.38
C LEU A 37 -6.38 -13.07 13.13
N ALA A 38 -6.31 -11.77 13.34
CA ALA A 38 -6.16 -10.81 12.23
C ALA A 38 -4.84 -11.00 11.46
N ASP A 39 -3.75 -11.22 12.19
CA ASP A 39 -2.43 -11.48 11.61
C ASP A 39 -2.41 -12.81 10.84
N PHE A 40 -2.97 -13.85 11.41
CA PHE A 40 -3.02 -15.19 10.79
C PHE A 40 -3.84 -15.22 9.50
N HIS A 41 -4.97 -14.53 9.47
CA HIS A 41 -5.87 -14.50 8.31
C HIS A 41 -5.60 -13.36 7.34
N ALA A 42 -4.63 -12.48 7.63
CA ALA A 42 -4.35 -11.31 6.83
C ALA A 42 -3.98 -11.65 5.38
N PRO A 43 -4.57 -10.95 4.38
CA PRO A 43 -4.20 -11.19 3.00
C PRO A 43 -2.75 -10.77 2.75
N LEU A 44 -2.00 -11.65 2.11
CA LEU A 44 -0.63 -11.40 1.65
C LEU A 44 -0.51 -11.72 0.17
N THR A 45 -0.14 -10.75 -0.65
CA THR A 45 -0.03 -10.95 -2.08
C THR A 45 1.07 -10.08 -2.69
N PRO A 46 1.78 -10.57 -3.72
CA PRO A 46 2.75 -9.76 -4.44
C PRO A 46 2.09 -8.52 -5.06
N VAL A 47 2.70 -7.34 -4.87
CA VAL A 47 2.16 -6.05 -5.31
C VAL A 47 1.79 -6.03 -6.80
N MET A 48 2.58 -6.67 -7.65
CA MET A 48 2.31 -6.68 -9.09
C MET A 48 1.01 -7.41 -9.47
N ARG A 49 0.53 -8.34 -8.65
CA ARG A 49 -0.78 -8.95 -8.85
C ARG A 49 -1.95 -7.97 -8.71
N SER A 50 -1.72 -6.86 -8.03
CA SER A 50 -2.75 -5.83 -7.84
C SER A 50 -2.80 -4.81 -8.98
N VAL A 51 -1.65 -4.54 -9.62
CA VAL A 51 -1.50 -3.36 -10.49
C VAL A 51 -0.87 -3.63 -11.86
N GLU A 52 -0.35 -4.84 -12.11
CA GLU A 52 0.19 -5.19 -13.43
C GLU A 52 -0.95 -5.49 -14.41
N TYR A 53 -0.95 -4.82 -15.55
CA TYR A 53 -1.99 -5.02 -16.58
C TYR A 53 -2.17 -6.51 -16.93
N PRO A 54 -3.39 -7.03 -17.06
CA PRO A 54 -4.68 -6.33 -16.99
C PRO A 54 -5.31 -6.21 -15.59
N SER A 55 -4.57 -6.51 -14.53
CA SER A 55 -5.11 -6.48 -13.17
C SER A 55 -5.27 -5.05 -12.65
N MET A 56 -6.42 -4.75 -12.07
CA MET A 56 -6.75 -3.49 -11.40
C MET A 56 -7.42 -3.75 -10.05
N CYS A 57 -6.86 -4.70 -9.28
CA CYS A 57 -7.35 -4.99 -7.92
C CYS A 57 -7.00 -3.87 -6.93
N LYS A 58 -6.05 -2.99 -7.27
CA LYS A 58 -5.52 -1.94 -6.39
C LYS A 58 -4.99 -2.51 -5.07
N ASP A 59 -5.23 -1.82 -3.97
CA ASP A 59 -4.69 -2.20 -2.67
C ASP A 59 -5.57 -3.22 -1.97
N GLY A 60 -4.94 -4.15 -1.24
CA GLY A 60 -5.62 -5.16 -0.44
C GLY A 60 -6.18 -4.64 0.90
N VAL A 61 -5.97 -3.37 1.23
CA VAL A 61 -6.36 -2.77 2.53
C VAL A 61 -7.85 -2.93 2.85
N PRO A 62 -8.81 -2.78 1.92
CA PRO A 62 -10.22 -3.00 2.22
C PRO A 62 -10.51 -4.42 2.70
N PHE A 63 -9.92 -5.43 2.05
CA PHE A 63 -10.07 -6.83 2.47
C PHE A 63 -9.29 -7.15 3.75
N GLY A 64 -8.14 -6.50 3.95
CA GLY A 64 -7.44 -6.53 5.22
C GLY A 64 -8.31 -6.00 6.35
N SER A 65 -8.95 -4.85 6.15
CA SER A 65 -9.85 -4.25 7.15
C SER A 65 -11.05 -5.17 7.45
N LEU A 66 -11.62 -5.81 6.42
CA LEU A 66 -12.67 -6.81 6.62
C LEU A 66 -12.17 -7.98 7.48
N THR A 67 -10.98 -8.50 7.16
CA THR A 67 -10.35 -9.60 7.94
C THR A 67 -10.14 -9.19 9.40
N GLY A 68 -9.65 -7.98 9.65
CA GLY A 68 -9.49 -7.46 11.01
C GLY A 68 -10.79 -7.33 11.78
N ALA A 69 -11.87 -6.87 11.12
CA ALA A 69 -13.20 -6.82 11.71
C ALA A 69 -13.73 -8.23 12.02
N MET A 70 -13.55 -9.18 11.12
CA MET A 70 -13.92 -10.58 11.35
C MET A 70 -13.17 -11.19 12.52
N ALA A 71 -11.87 -10.96 12.66
CA ALA A 71 -11.07 -11.42 13.78
C ALA A 71 -11.59 -10.91 15.14
N VAL A 72 -12.10 -9.67 15.19
CA VAL A 72 -12.75 -9.11 16.37
C VAL A 72 -14.06 -9.85 16.68
N LEU A 73 -14.89 -10.10 15.67
CA LEU A 73 -16.15 -10.85 15.85
C LEU A 73 -15.91 -12.30 16.28
N GLU A 74 -14.91 -12.95 15.70
CA GLU A 74 -14.49 -14.30 16.09
C GLU A 74 -14.01 -14.35 17.54
N THR A 75 -13.24 -13.35 17.97
CA THR A 75 -12.82 -13.21 19.37
C THR A 75 -14.02 -13.06 20.31
N LEU A 76 -15.02 -12.25 19.94
CA LEU A 76 -16.26 -12.12 20.71
C LEU A 76 -17.05 -13.43 20.77
N ALA A 77 -16.97 -14.25 19.73
CA ALA A 77 -17.57 -15.57 19.67
C ALA A 77 -16.76 -16.66 20.43
N GLY A 78 -15.62 -16.30 21.02
CA GLY A 78 -14.80 -17.21 21.82
C GLY A 78 -13.64 -17.86 21.05
N SER A 79 -13.37 -17.46 19.82
CA SER A 79 -12.17 -17.90 19.09
C SER A 79 -10.90 -17.37 19.75
N THR A 80 -9.85 -18.17 19.71
CA THR A 80 -8.56 -17.83 20.33
C THR A 80 -7.45 -17.87 19.29
N GLY A 81 -6.55 -16.91 19.38
CA GLY A 81 -5.30 -16.88 18.63
C GLY A 81 -4.11 -17.09 19.56
N LYS A 82 -2.99 -17.52 18.99
CA LYS A 82 -1.73 -17.59 19.72
C LYS A 82 -1.05 -16.21 19.71
N THR A 83 0.18 -16.15 20.08
CA THR A 83 0.96 -14.93 20.12
C THR A 83 0.99 -14.24 18.75
N TYR A 84 0.71 -12.95 18.72
CA TYR A 84 0.81 -12.08 17.56
C TYR A 84 2.27 -12.02 17.04
N THR A 85 2.46 -12.06 15.73
CA THR A 85 3.78 -12.21 15.10
C THR A 85 4.79 -11.17 15.55
N LEU A 86 4.43 -9.89 15.58
CA LEU A 86 5.35 -8.82 16.04
C LEU A 86 5.72 -8.94 17.54
N GLU A 87 4.93 -9.63 18.35
CA GLU A 87 5.25 -9.82 19.76
C GLU A 87 6.22 -10.98 20.00
N SER A 88 6.26 -11.95 19.09
CA SER A 88 7.04 -13.18 19.21
C SER A 88 8.17 -13.33 18.20
N GLY A 89 8.21 -12.51 17.15
CA GLY A 89 9.19 -12.58 16.07
C GLY A 89 10.44 -11.74 16.28
N ASP A 90 11.33 -11.82 15.31
CA ASP A 90 12.54 -11.01 15.25
C ASP A 90 12.23 -9.52 15.07
N GLU A 91 11.00 -9.20 14.61
CA GLU A 91 10.51 -7.84 14.37
C GLU A 91 9.97 -7.14 15.63
N ARG A 92 10.08 -7.76 16.80
CA ARG A 92 9.60 -7.17 18.08
C ARG A 92 10.16 -5.77 18.36
N TYR A 93 11.36 -5.48 17.87
CA TYR A 93 11.97 -4.15 17.98
C TYR A 93 11.10 -3.02 17.39
N LEU A 94 10.21 -3.34 16.43
CA LEU A 94 9.27 -2.39 15.84
C LEU A 94 8.22 -1.88 16.84
N LEU A 95 8.10 -2.53 18.00
CA LEU A 95 7.19 -2.14 19.07
C LEU A 95 7.85 -1.25 20.14
N ASP A 96 9.18 -1.13 20.10
CA ASP A 96 9.96 -0.49 21.18
C ASP A 96 9.70 1.02 21.30
N ASP A 97 9.24 1.65 20.24
CA ASP A 97 8.96 3.09 20.21
C ASP A 97 7.46 3.44 20.20
N LEU A 98 6.59 2.45 20.39
CA LEU A 98 5.14 2.67 20.50
C LEU A 98 4.81 3.71 21.58
N GLY A 99 4.00 4.69 21.21
CA GLY A 99 3.63 5.80 22.07
C GLY A 99 4.67 6.94 22.17
N ARG A 100 5.82 6.81 21.48
CA ARG A 100 6.86 7.84 21.38
C ARG A 100 6.99 8.37 19.96
N ASN A 101 7.12 7.48 18.99
CA ASN A 101 7.21 7.83 17.57
C ASN A 101 5.92 7.42 16.87
N TYR A 102 5.43 8.27 15.99
CA TYR A 102 4.21 8.03 15.23
C TYR A 102 4.52 8.17 13.76
N GLU A 103 4.49 7.08 13.02
CA GLU A 103 4.77 7.04 11.58
C GLU A 103 3.82 7.90 10.75
N ILE A 104 2.64 8.24 11.29
CA ILE A 104 1.73 9.20 10.65
C ILE A 104 2.39 10.57 10.41
N MET A 105 3.40 10.94 11.22
CA MET A 105 4.15 12.18 11.05
C MET A 105 5.10 12.14 9.84
N ASN A 106 5.41 10.95 9.33
CA ASN A 106 6.26 10.72 8.15
C ASN A 106 5.46 10.61 6.86
N LEU A 107 4.13 10.80 6.90
CA LEU A 107 3.30 10.82 5.72
C LEU A 107 3.59 12.04 4.85
N TYR A 108 3.46 11.87 3.55
CA TYR A 108 3.53 12.96 2.58
C TYR A 108 2.31 12.94 1.67
N PHE A 109 1.96 14.10 1.13
CA PHE A 109 0.92 14.21 0.11
C PHE A 109 1.51 13.93 -1.26
N LYS A 110 0.82 13.15 -2.08
CA LYS A 110 1.19 12.91 -3.47
C LYS A 110 0.90 14.18 -4.29
N PRO A 111 1.88 14.74 -4.99
CA PRO A 111 1.64 15.90 -5.86
C PRO A 111 0.89 15.52 -7.16
N TYR A 112 0.91 14.24 -7.55
CA TYR A 112 0.23 13.74 -8.75
C TYR A 112 -0.74 12.63 -8.39
N THR A 113 -1.89 12.60 -9.09
CA THR A 113 -3.01 11.68 -8.82
C THR A 113 -2.81 10.31 -9.48
N CYS A 114 -1.62 9.73 -9.36
CA CYS A 114 -1.26 8.43 -9.93
C CYS A 114 -0.36 7.61 -9.00
N CYS A 115 0.02 6.43 -9.43
CA CYS A 115 0.97 5.58 -8.72
C CYS A 115 2.27 6.35 -8.43
N ARG A 116 2.77 6.22 -7.19
CA ARG A 116 3.99 6.92 -6.74
C ARG A 116 5.20 6.64 -7.64
N TRP A 117 5.26 5.48 -8.26
CA TRP A 117 6.35 5.08 -9.15
C TRP A 117 6.45 5.94 -10.43
N ALA A 118 5.38 6.61 -10.82
CA ALA A 118 5.38 7.54 -11.95
C ALA A 118 5.80 8.99 -11.57
N HIS A 119 5.88 9.31 -10.27
CA HIS A 119 6.11 10.71 -9.85
C HIS A 119 7.49 11.23 -10.24
N GLN A 120 8.54 10.41 -10.11
CA GLN A 120 9.90 10.80 -10.49
C GLN A 120 10.02 11.11 -11.99
N PRO A 121 9.57 10.23 -12.92
CA PRO A 121 9.64 10.56 -14.34
C PRO A 121 8.72 11.71 -14.74
N ILE A 122 7.55 11.92 -14.10
CA ILE A 122 6.73 13.12 -14.30
C ILE A 122 7.53 14.36 -13.92
N ARG A 123 8.11 14.39 -12.75
CA ARG A 123 8.89 15.55 -12.30
C ARG A 123 10.10 15.81 -13.20
N ALA A 124 10.80 14.73 -13.58
CA ALA A 124 11.97 14.83 -14.45
C ALA A 124 11.64 15.47 -15.82
N ILE A 125 10.54 15.06 -16.46
CA ILE A 125 10.16 15.65 -17.77
C ILE A 125 9.77 17.12 -17.63
N ILE A 126 9.02 17.49 -16.59
CA ILE A 126 8.66 18.89 -16.32
C ILE A 126 9.92 19.75 -16.11
N ASP A 127 10.88 19.27 -15.33
CA ASP A 127 12.12 19.99 -15.05
C ASP A 127 12.99 20.14 -16.29
N ILE A 128 13.11 19.10 -17.13
CA ILE A 128 13.88 19.13 -18.36
C ILE A 128 13.24 20.12 -19.35
N MET A 129 11.93 20.04 -19.58
CA MET A 129 11.23 20.95 -20.47
C MET A 129 11.38 22.41 -20.03
N GLY A 130 11.28 22.66 -18.73
CA GLY A 130 11.48 24.00 -18.17
C GLY A 130 12.91 24.51 -18.29
N ALA A 131 13.90 23.66 -18.07
CA ALA A 131 15.31 24.03 -18.16
C ALA A 131 15.79 24.29 -19.59
N GLU A 132 15.36 23.45 -20.53
CA GLU A 132 15.76 23.51 -21.92
C GLU A 132 14.82 24.39 -22.79
N SER A 133 13.71 24.85 -22.21
CA SER A 133 12.75 25.78 -22.83
C SER A 133 12.13 25.27 -24.15
N PHE A 134 11.76 23.98 -24.21
CA PHE A 134 11.05 23.39 -25.35
C PHE A 134 9.63 22.98 -24.99
N GLY A 135 8.75 22.90 -25.98
CA GLY A 135 7.36 22.47 -25.84
C GLY A 135 7.14 21.00 -26.16
N HIS A 136 5.95 20.49 -25.83
CA HIS A 136 5.59 19.10 -26.08
C HIS A 136 5.66 18.69 -27.56
N GLU A 137 5.46 19.63 -28.48
CA GLU A 137 5.51 19.40 -29.94
C GLU A 137 6.93 19.11 -30.44
N GLU A 138 7.94 19.47 -29.68
CA GLU A 138 9.34 19.22 -29.99
C GLU A 138 9.85 17.90 -29.44
N VAL A 139 9.02 17.17 -28.66
CA VAL A 139 9.37 15.88 -28.04
C VAL A 139 9.07 14.74 -29.00
N GLU A 140 10.11 14.14 -29.57
CA GLU A 140 9.98 12.95 -30.42
C GLU A 140 9.73 11.70 -29.58
N LYS A 141 10.44 11.55 -28.46
CA LYS A 141 10.41 10.34 -27.63
C LYS A 141 10.85 10.64 -26.20
N VAL A 142 10.15 10.01 -25.24
CA VAL A 142 10.59 9.96 -23.83
C VAL A 142 11.01 8.53 -23.49
N LEU A 143 12.23 8.36 -23.00
CA LEU A 143 12.74 7.09 -22.50
C LEU A 143 12.92 7.16 -20.99
N VAL A 144 12.14 6.35 -20.26
CA VAL A 144 12.18 6.31 -18.79
C VAL A 144 12.96 5.06 -18.35
N HIS A 145 14.11 5.28 -17.73
CA HIS A 145 14.86 4.22 -17.02
C HIS A 145 14.39 4.16 -15.59
N THR A 146 13.89 3.01 -15.17
CA THR A 146 13.30 2.82 -13.84
C THR A 146 13.49 1.37 -13.37
N PHE A 147 13.06 1.06 -12.14
CA PHE A 147 13.12 -0.30 -11.60
C PHE A 147 12.04 -1.22 -12.22
N ASP A 148 12.27 -2.52 -12.14
CA ASP A 148 11.45 -3.54 -12.83
C ASP A 148 9.94 -3.38 -12.58
N SER A 149 9.50 -3.29 -11.33
CA SER A 149 8.07 -3.18 -11.01
C SER A 149 7.42 -1.94 -11.63
N ALA A 150 8.10 -0.80 -11.65
CA ALA A 150 7.59 0.39 -12.31
C ALA A 150 7.57 0.24 -13.85
N ALA A 151 8.60 -0.41 -14.41
CA ALA A 151 8.65 -0.68 -15.84
C ALA A 151 7.54 -1.65 -16.32
N ARG A 152 6.99 -2.45 -15.40
CA ARG A 152 5.89 -3.40 -15.67
C ARG A 152 4.49 -2.78 -15.54
N LEU A 153 4.36 -1.55 -15.04
CA LEU A 153 3.09 -0.83 -15.09
C LEU A 153 2.63 -0.65 -16.55
N SER A 154 1.33 -0.49 -16.75
CA SER A 154 0.75 -0.35 -18.08
C SER A 154 1.40 0.80 -18.87
N LYS A 155 1.61 0.55 -20.17
CA LYS A 155 2.08 1.53 -21.16
C LYS A 155 1.05 1.77 -22.25
N LYS A 156 -0.10 1.07 -22.16
CA LYS A 156 -1.20 1.22 -23.10
C LYS A 156 -1.94 2.53 -22.83
N ARG A 157 -2.58 3.06 -23.84
CA ARG A 157 -3.49 4.19 -23.65
C ARG A 157 -4.62 3.75 -22.72
N PRO A 158 -4.82 4.41 -21.58
CA PRO A 158 -5.86 4.03 -20.63
C PRO A 158 -7.25 4.32 -21.20
N ILE A 159 -8.22 3.49 -20.82
CA ILE A 159 -9.62 3.67 -21.20
C ILE A 159 -10.43 4.36 -20.10
N ASP A 160 -9.91 4.39 -18.88
CA ASP A 160 -10.52 5.03 -17.72
C ASP A 160 -9.48 5.57 -16.74
N THR A 161 -9.95 6.19 -15.67
CA THR A 161 -9.09 6.76 -14.62
C THR A 161 -8.33 5.71 -13.82
N GLU A 162 -8.88 4.51 -13.70
CA GLU A 162 -8.25 3.40 -12.97
C GLU A 162 -7.00 2.92 -13.70
N GLU A 163 -7.11 2.68 -15.01
CA GLU A 163 -5.97 2.33 -15.83
C GLU A 163 -4.94 3.46 -15.92
N ALA A 164 -5.39 4.72 -15.94
CA ALA A 164 -4.49 5.87 -15.97
C ALA A 164 -3.64 6.00 -14.71
N GLN A 165 -4.19 5.69 -13.52
CA GLN A 165 -3.48 5.78 -12.25
C GLN A 165 -2.31 4.80 -12.12
N TYR A 166 -2.41 3.62 -12.72
CA TYR A 166 -1.40 2.56 -12.67
C TYR A 166 -0.68 2.37 -14.01
N ASN A 167 -0.47 3.47 -14.71
CA ASN A 167 0.24 3.55 -15.97
C ASN A 167 1.57 4.28 -15.75
N ILE A 168 2.61 3.92 -16.48
CA ILE A 168 3.89 4.63 -16.41
C ILE A 168 4.03 5.64 -17.55
N ALA A 169 3.52 5.33 -18.72
CA ALA A 169 3.65 6.19 -19.91
C ALA A 169 2.65 7.34 -19.91
N TRP A 170 1.40 7.07 -19.57
CA TRP A 170 0.33 8.05 -19.63
C TRP A 170 0.56 9.29 -18.74
N PRO A 171 0.86 9.16 -17.43
CA PRO A 171 1.08 10.32 -16.59
C PRO A 171 2.28 11.16 -17.02
N VAL A 172 3.33 10.52 -17.54
CA VAL A 172 4.53 11.21 -18.04
C VAL A 172 4.22 11.97 -19.33
N ALA A 173 3.42 11.37 -20.22
CA ALA A 173 3.02 12.02 -21.48
C ALA A 173 1.97 13.13 -21.28
N SER A 174 1.32 13.18 -20.11
CA SER A 174 0.30 14.19 -19.77
C SER A 174 0.86 15.37 -18.98
N ALA A 175 2.11 15.27 -18.57
CA ALA A 175 2.79 16.30 -17.78
C ALA A 175 3.32 17.43 -18.67
#